data_b24cfaad5e51cd5e30cfdd8f58b15fb2
#
_entry.id   b24cfaad5e51cd5e30cfdd8f58b15fb2
#
_cell.length_a   1.000
_cell.length_b   1.000
_cell.length_c   1.000
_cell.angle_alpha   90.00
_cell.angle_beta   90.00
_cell.angle_gamma   90.00
#
_symmetry.space_group_name_H-M   'P 1'
#
loop_
_entity.id
_entity.type
_entity.pdbx_description
1 polymer ?
#
loop_
_entity_poly.entity_id
_entity_poly.type
_entity_poly.pdbx_seq_one_letter_code
_entity_poly.pdbx_strand_id
1 'polypeptide(L)'
;MLQITEKVEHIPSHEEVRNIFNETYNVFYKKWKNISNLDDWKIMRQEAIELDRKYDCELCRHMVADLIECIEEEWRLKNNGEEDG
;
A
#
# COMPACT_ATOMS: atom_id res chain seq x y z
N MET A 1 -5.58 34.76 -5.09
CA MET A 1 -5.56 34.19 -5.19
C MET A 1 -5.58 33.30 -5.26
N LEU A 2 -5.42 32.92 -5.07
CA LEU A 2 -5.30 32.04 -5.05
C LEU A 2 -5.43 31.14 -5.04
N GLN A 3 -5.35 30.61 -5.00
CA GLN A 3 -5.45 29.74 -4.94
C GLN A 3 -5.45 28.86 -4.93
N ILE A 4 -5.25 28.58 -4.65
CA ILE A 4 -5.10 27.75 -4.54
C ILE A 4 -5.56 26.88 -4.58
N THR A 5 -5.63 26.41 -4.63
CA THR A 5 -6.00 25.63 -4.66
C THR A 5 -6.10 24.64 -4.91
N GLU A 6 -5.72 24.52 -5.03
CA GLU A 6 -5.59 23.52 -5.30
C GLU A 6 -5.89 22.48 -4.67
N LYS A 7 -5.58 21.90 -4.75
CA LYS A 7 -5.93 20.72 -4.21
C LYS A 7 -5.57 20.66 -2.79
N VAL A 8 -6.53 20.55 -1.96
CA VAL A 8 -6.32 20.44 -0.54
C VAL A 8 -6.36 18.97 -0.16
N GLU A 9 -5.24 18.48 0.35
CA GLU A 9 -5.18 17.10 0.77
C GLU A 9 -6.08 16.87 1.97
N HIS A 10 -6.71 15.73 2.01
CA HIS A 10 -7.51 15.35 3.17
C HIS A 10 -6.58 15.01 4.32
N ILE A 11 -6.81 15.64 5.46
CA ILE A 11 -6.02 15.37 6.65
C ILE A 11 -6.79 14.40 7.53
N PRO A 12 -6.29 13.19 7.73
CA PRO A 12 -7.05 12.19 8.47
C PRO A 12 -7.17 12.52 9.94
N SER A 13 -8.31 12.18 10.52
CA SER A 13 -8.50 12.28 11.95
C SER A 13 -7.73 11.17 12.66
N HIS A 14 -7.68 11.26 13.98
CA HIS A 14 -7.02 10.20 14.77
C HIS A 14 -7.64 8.84 14.49
N GLU A 15 -8.94 8.81 14.38
CA GLU A 15 -9.63 7.56 14.13
C GLU A 15 -9.30 7.04 12.74
N GLU A 16 -9.24 7.93 11.78
CA GLU A 16 -8.87 7.52 10.43
C GLU A 16 -7.45 7.02 10.37
N VAL A 17 -6.54 7.66 11.08
CA VAL A 17 -5.16 7.20 11.13
C VAL A 17 -5.11 5.77 11.66
N ARG A 18 -5.83 5.50 12.73
CA ARG A 18 -5.86 4.16 13.28
C ARG A 18 -6.42 3.17 12.27
N ASN A 19 -7.49 3.56 11.57
CA ASN A 19 -8.08 2.68 10.58
C ASN A 19 -7.13 2.44 9.41
N ILE A 20 -6.40 3.47 9.02
CA ILE A 20 -5.43 3.31 7.94
C ILE A 20 -4.35 2.32 8.33
N PHE A 21 -3.81 2.45 9.54
CA PHE A 21 -2.80 1.50 10.00
C PHE A 21 -3.37 0.09 10.04
N ASN A 22 -4.59 -0.04 10.51
CA ASN A 22 -5.21 -1.35 10.62
C ASN A 22 -5.43 -1.97 9.24
N GLU A 23 -5.98 -1.20 8.31
CA GLU A 23 -6.30 -1.77 7.00
C GLU A 23 -5.07 -1.98 6.14
N THR A 24 -4.08 -1.11 6.26
CA THR A 24 -2.87 -1.31 5.47
C THR A 24 -2.01 -2.44 6.03
N TYR A 25 -1.89 -2.53 7.33
CA TYR A 25 -1.02 -3.56 7.91
C TYR A 25 -1.77 -4.85 8.19
N ASN A 26 -2.84 -4.78 8.97
CA ASN A 26 -3.48 -6.01 9.43
C ASN A 26 -4.30 -6.71 8.34
N VAL A 27 -4.76 -5.97 7.35
CA VAL A 27 -5.55 -6.56 6.29
C VAL A 27 -4.72 -6.68 5.02
N PHE A 28 -4.28 -5.57 4.48
CA PHE A 28 -3.62 -5.56 3.18
C PHE A 28 -2.27 -6.26 3.23
N TYR A 29 -1.39 -5.82 4.10
CA TYR A 29 -0.04 -6.37 4.14
C TYR A 29 -0.04 -7.84 4.51
N LYS A 30 -0.78 -8.19 5.55
CA LYS A 30 -0.80 -9.58 6.00
C LYS A 30 -1.39 -10.51 4.96
N LYS A 31 -2.32 -9.99 4.17
CA LYS A 31 -2.92 -10.80 3.13
C LYS A 31 -1.93 -11.07 1.99
N TRP A 32 -1.13 -10.07 1.63
CA TRP A 32 -0.31 -10.15 0.42
C TRP A 32 1.16 -10.40 0.65
N LYS A 33 1.60 -10.45 1.89
CA LYS A 33 3.04 -10.54 2.14
C LYS A 33 3.67 -11.82 1.60
N ASN A 34 2.89 -12.85 1.37
CA ASN A 34 3.41 -14.11 0.84
C ASN A 34 2.93 -14.34 -0.58
N ILE A 35 2.80 -13.28 -1.33
CA ILE A 35 2.33 -13.37 -2.70
C ILE A 35 3.26 -14.26 -3.52
N SER A 36 2.71 -15.08 -4.39
CA SER A 36 3.52 -16.07 -5.09
C SER A 36 3.27 -16.16 -6.58
N ASN A 37 2.28 -15.46 -7.12
CA ASN A 37 2.06 -15.57 -8.57
C ASN A 37 1.63 -14.22 -9.12
N LEU A 38 1.71 -14.11 -10.45
CA LEU A 38 1.48 -12.83 -11.11
C LEU A 38 0.01 -12.40 -11.07
N ASP A 39 -0.90 -13.35 -11.06
CA ASP A 39 -2.30 -12.99 -10.98
C ASP A 39 -2.59 -12.30 -9.65
N ASP A 40 -1.97 -12.78 -8.58
CA ASP A 40 -2.16 -12.16 -7.28
C ASP A 40 -1.62 -10.74 -7.26
N TRP A 41 -0.52 -10.49 -8.00
CA TRP A 41 0.01 -9.14 -8.08
C TRP A 41 -1.01 -8.15 -8.62
N LYS A 42 -1.77 -8.57 -9.62
CA LYS A 42 -2.79 -7.70 -10.18
C LYS A 42 -3.88 -7.40 -9.17
N ILE A 43 -4.31 -8.43 -8.44
CA ILE A 43 -5.34 -8.24 -7.44
C ILE A 43 -4.85 -7.35 -6.32
N MET A 44 -3.62 -7.56 -5.89
CA MET A 44 -3.04 -6.73 -4.84
C MET A 44 -3.00 -5.26 -5.25
N ARG A 45 -2.58 -4.99 -6.48
CA ARG A 45 -2.52 -3.61 -6.93
C ARG A 45 -3.89 -2.97 -6.99
N GLN A 46 -4.89 -3.75 -7.38
CA GLN A 46 -6.25 -3.25 -7.41
C GLN A 46 -6.73 -2.89 -6.02
N GLU A 47 -6.45 -3.73 -5.04
CA GLU A 47 -6.82 -3.44 -3.66
C GLU A 47 -6.09 -2.22 -3.14
N ALA A 48 -4.85 -2.05 -3.54
CA ALA A 48 -4.08 -0.88 -3.13
C ALA A 48 -4.74 0.40 -3.64
N ILE A 49 -5.17 0.38 -4.88
CA ILE A 49 -5.85 1.54 -5.46
C ILE A 49 -7.13 1.83 -4.70
N GLU A 50 -7.86 0.80 -4.33
CA GLU A 50 -9.10 1.00 -3.59
C GLU A 50 -8.84 1.59 -2.22
N LEU A 51 -7.77 1.16 -1.55
CA LEU A 51 -7.42 1.75 -0.27
C LEU A 51 -7.06 3.22 -0.41
N ASP A 52 -6.29 3.54 -1.45
CA ASP A 52 -5.91 4.92 -1.70
C ASP A 52 -7.13 5.79 -1.90
N ARG A 53 -8.11 5.29 -2.63
CA ARG A 53 -9.32 6.06 -2.89
C ARG A 53 -10.18 6.20 -1.64
N LYS A 54 -10.19 5.14 -0.83
CA LYS A 54 -11.04 5.16 0.36
C LYS A 54 -10.63 6.25 1.33
N TYR A 55 -9.33 6.39 1.57
CA TYR A 55 -8.86 7.36 2.54
C TYR A 55 -8.41 8.67 1.91
N ASP A 56 -7.96 8.61 0.67
CA ASP A 56 -7.63 9.79 -0.12
C ASP A 56 -6.75 10.76 0.67
N CYS A 57 -5.67 10.26 1.23
CA CYS A 57 -4.74 11.10 1.95
C CYS A 57 -3.32 10.57 1.74
N GLU A 58 -2.35 11.45 2.01
CA GLU A 58 -0.96 11.09 1.76
C GLU A 58 -0.48 9.96 2.66
N LEU A 59 -0.93 9.97 3.90
CA LEU A 59 -0.50 8.92 4.81
C LEU A 59 -0.82 7.55 4.25
N CYS A 60 -2.04 7.35 3.78
CA CYS A 60 -2.44 6.05 3.25
C CYS A 60 -1.63 5.71 2.00
N ARG A 61 -1.46 6.69 1.11
CA ARG A 61 -0.70 6.45 -0.11
C ARG A 61 0.72 6.01 0.19
N HIS A 62 1.36 6.68 1.13
CA HIS A 62 2.74 6.35 1.48
C HIS A 62 2.83 4.98 2.14
N MET A 63 1.91 4.68 3.03
CA MET A 63 1.95 3.39 3.70
C MET A 63 1.73 2.26 2.73
N VAL A 64 0.76 2.40 1.84
CA VAL A 64 0.49 1.36 0.85
C VAL A 64 1.70 1.18 -0.06
N ALA A 65 2.27 2.28 -0.53
CA ALA A 65 3.43 2.22 -1.41
C ALA A 65 4.61 1.55 -0.72
N ASP A 66 4.86 1.91 0.53
CA ASP A 66 5.97 1.33 1.25
C ASP A 66 5.77 -0.16 1.49
N LEU A 67 4.55 -0.56 1.79
CA LEU A 67 4.27 -1.96 2.02
C LEU A 67 4.40 -2.78 0.74
N ILE A 68 3.97 -2.22 -0.38
CA ILE A 68 4.13 -2.89 -1.67
C ILE A 68 5.61 -3.06 -1.98
N GLU A 69 6.40 -2.02 -1.73
CA GLU A 69 7.84 -2.12 -1.94
C GLU A 69 8.44 -3.23 -1.09
N CYS A 70 7.99 -3.31 0.14
CA CYS A 70 8.47 -4.34 1.05
C CYS A 70 8.14 -5.73 0.51
N ILE A 71 6.92 -5.91 0.05
CA ILE A 71 6.49 -7.19 -0.51
C ILE A 71 7.29 -7.52 -1.76
N GLU A 72 7.51 -6.53 -2.61
CA GLU A 72 8.28 -6.73 -3.83
C GLU A 72 9.70 -7.15 -3.51
N GLU A 73 10.29 -6.51 -2.53
CA GLU A 73 11.66 -6.81 -2.19
C GLU A 73 11.80 -8.21 -1.64
N GLU A 74 10.89 -8.60 -0.77
CA GLU A 74 10.91 -9.96 -0.26
C GLU A 74 10.75 -10.98 -1.36
N TRP A 75 9.84 -10.71 -2.27
CA TRP A 75 9.61 -11.62 -3.38
C TRP A 75 10.86 -11.73 -4.25
N ARG A 76 11.50 -10.60 -4.51
CA ARG A 76 12.69 -10.58 -5.34
C ARG A 76 13.84 -11.32 -4.67
N LEU A 77 13.99 -11.14 -3.38
CA LEU A 77 15.06 -11.81 -2.65
C LEU A 77 14.88 -13.32 -2.66
N LYS A 78 13.65 -13.77 -2.51
CA LYS A 78 13.40 -15.20 -2.53
C LYS A 78 13.77 -15.80 -3.87
N ASN A 79 13.39 -15.14 -4.94
CA ASN A 79 13.64 -15.68 -6.26
C ASN A 79 15.10 -15.55 -6.67
N ASN A 80 15.69 -14.41 -6.37
CA ASN A 80 17.10 -14.20 -6.73
C ASN A 80 18.04 -15.06 -5.91
N GLY A 81 17.68 -15.26 -4.65
CA GLY A 81 18.51 -16.09 -3.80
C GLY A 81 18.64 -17.49 -4.34
N GLU A 82 17.57 -17.98 -4.90
CA GLU A 82 17.59 -19.31 -5.48
C GLU A 82 18.48 -19.38 -6.71
N GLU A 83 18.42 -18.35 -7.52
CA GLU A 83 19.23 -18.32 -8.71
C GLU A 83 20.70 -18.26 -8.39
N ASP A 84 21.04 -17.47 -7.42
CA ASP A 84 22.42 -17.32 -7.04
C ASP A 84 22.97 -18.57 -6.44
N GLY A 85 22.12 -19.31 -5.83
CA GLY A 85 22.52 -20.53 -5.15
C GLY A 85 23.19 -21.53 -6.03
#